data_61db5a7adbffbb049ae26dbfe7ac274d
#
_entry.id   61db5a7adbffbb049ae26dbfe7ac274d
#
_cell.length_a   1.000
_cell.length_b   1.000
_cell.length_c   1.000
_cell.angle_alpha   90.00
_cell.angle_beta   90.00
_cell.angle_gamma   90.00
#
_symmetry.space_group_name_H-M   'P 1'
#
loop_
_entity.id
_entity.type
_entity.pdbx_description
1 polymer ?
#
loop_
_entity_poly.entity_id
_entity_poly.type
_entity_poly.pdbx_seq_one_letter_code
_entity_poly.pdbx_strand_id
1 'polypeptide(L)'
;MLVKLILIGKLKDRSWETHCREYLRRLGAYGKVEYVELPDSDPQNEAKLIRRELERDRNAEVVVLGEEGREYTSIELARRLPSIDRKIVFIVGGPYGVAAEIKQRADWIWSLSKMTFPHEIARLLLCEQLYRAWNLANGGSYHHLSDEQKQNSRKNQ
;
A
#
# COMPACT_ATOMS: atom_id res chain seq x y z
N MET A 1 7.44 9.47 8.51
CA MET A 1 6.45 8.63 7.78
C MET A 1 5.21 8.41 8.65
N LEU A 2 4.03 8.48 8.07
CA LEU A 2 2.77 8.11 8.71
C LEU A 2 1.91 7.37 7.67
N VAL A 3 1.73 6.07 7.86
CA VAL A 3 1.02 5.17 6.93
C VAL A 3 -0.12 4.48 7.65
N LYS A 4 -1.28 4.40 6.99
CA LYS A 4 -2.44 3.64 7.44
C LYS A 4 -2.87 2.67 6.33
N LEU A 5 -3.12 1.42 6.71
CA LEU A 5 -3.71 0.42 5.83
C LEU A 5 -5.14 0.15 6.26
N ILE A 6 -6.09 0.28 5.35
CA ILE A 6 -7.49 -0.12 5.50
C ILE A 6 -7.71 -1.33 4.62
N LEU A 7 -8.02 -2.45 5.23
CA LEU A 7 -8.05 -3.76 4.61
C LEU A 7 -9.41 -4.41 4.82
N ILE A 8 -10.03 -4.88 3.75
CA ILE A 8 -11.31 -5.57 3.82
C ILE A 8 -11.09 -7.07 4.04
N GLY A 9 -11.78 -7.61 5.03
CA GLY A 9 -11.68 -9.03 5.42
C GLY A 9 -10.47 -9.33 6.29
N LYS A 10 -10.53 -10.45 7.00
CA LYS A 10 -9.41 -11.00 7.76
C LYS A 10 -8.63 -11.99 6.92
N LEU A 11 -7.33 -12.06 7.14
CA LEU A 11 -6.52 -13.15 6.60
C LEU A 11 -6.91 -14.46 7.31
N LYS A 12 -7.32 -15.47 6.56
CA LYS A 12 -7.71 -16.78 7.10
C LYS A 12 -6.49 -17.63 7.43
N ASP A 13 -5.46 -17.53 6.63
CA ASP A 13 -4.21 -18.26 6.80
C ASP A 13 -3.24 -17.44 7.67
N ARG A 14 -2.84 -18.04 8.79
CA ARG A 14 -1.89 -17.42 9.74
C ARG A 14 -0.52 -17.14 9.14
N SER A 15 -0.09 -17.90 8.14
CA SER A 15 1.20 -17.68 7.50
C SER A 15 1.22 -16.35 6.72
N TRP A 16 0.16 -16.03 5.99
CA TRP A 16 0.00 -14.74 5.31
C TRP A 16 -0.03 -13.57 6.32
N GLU A 17 -0.77 -13.74 7.40
CA GLU A 17 -0.83 -12.72 8.47
C GLU A 17 0.55 -12.48 9.08
N THR A 18 1.28 -13.55 9.40
CA THR A 18 2.62 -13.47 9.99
C THR A 18 3.57 -12.70 9.08
N HIS A 19 3.58 -12.99 7.79
CA HIS A 19 4.43 -12.30 6.82
C HIS A 19 4.05 -10.82 6.66
N CYS A 20 2.74 -10.50 6.57
CA CYS A 20 2.30 -9.11 6.52
C CYS A 20 2.74 -8.33 7.77
N ARG A 21 2.52 -8.89 8.95
CA ARG A 21 2.91 -8.26 10.23
C ARG A 21 4.42 -8.05 10.32
N GLU A 22 5.23 -8.97 9.84
CA GLU A 22 6.69 -8.82 9.83
C GLU A 22 7.14 -7.65 8.94
N TYR A 23 6.58 -7.50 7.73
CA TYR A 23 6.88 -6.35 6.89
C TYR A 23 6.41 -5.03 7.50
N LEU A 24 5.22 -5.00 8.12
CA LEU A 24 4.71 -3.82 8.80
C LEU A 24 5.55 -3.45 10.03
N ARG A 25 6.04 -4.45 10.78
CA ARG A 25 6.98 -4.23 11.89
C ARG A 25 8.28 -3.60 11.40
N ARG A 26 8.85 -4.12 10.31
CA ARG A 26 10.06 -3.54 9.69
C ARG A 26 9.80 -2.14 9.17
N LEU A 27 8.66 -1.90 8.54
CA LEU A 27 8.24 -0.58 8.07
C LEU A 27 8.13 0.41 9.24
N GLY A 28 7.72 -0.05 10.41
CA GLY A 28 7.64 0.74 11.65
C GLY A 28 8.95 1.41 12.09
N ALA A 29 10.10 0.91 11.62
CA ALA A 29 11.40 1.57 11.85
C ALA A 29 11.50 2.95 11.17
N TYR A 30 10.68 3.23 10.16
CA TYR A 30 10.65 4.48 9.40
C TYR A 30 9.56 5.44 9.87
N GLY A 31 8.70 5.03 10.80
CA GLY A 31 7.64 5.87 11.37
C GLY A 31 6.40 5.09 11.79
N LYS A 32 5.30 5.81 11.97
CA LYS A 32 4.07 5.20 12.48
C LYS A 32 3.32 4.45 11.38
N VAL A 33 2.93 3.21 11.68
CA VAL A 33 2.09 2.36 10.83
C VAL A 33 0.81 2.02 11.57
N GLU A 34 -0.32 2.36 10.98
CA GLU A 34 -1.66 2.00 11.45
C GLU A 34 -2.22 0.89 10.54
N TYR A 35 -2.93 -0.06 11.14
CA TYR A 35 -3.48 -1.22 10.45
C TYR A 35 -4.92 -1.43 10.92
N VAL A 36 -5.87 -1.34 9.99
CA VAL A 36 -7.30 -1.46 10.26
C VAL A 36 -7.89 -2.55 9.37
N GLU A 37 -8.44 -3.58 9.95
CA GLU A 37 -9.22 -4.59 9.24
C GLU A 37 -10.71 -4.29 9.42
N LEU A 38 -11.42 -4.20 8.31
CA LEU A 38 -12.86 -4.02 8.25
C LEU A 38 -13.51 -5.34 7.82
N PRO A 39 -14.70 -5.68 8.35
CA PRO A 39 -15.40 -6.88 7.93
C PRO A 39 -15.71 -6.85 6.42
N ASP A 40 -15.55 -7.98 5.77
CA ASP A 40 -16.00 -8.18 4.39
C ASP A 40 -17.53 -8.25 4.33
N SER A 41 -18.09 -7.66 3.29
CA SER A 41 -19.52 -7.57 3.05
C SER A 41 -19.76 -7.29 1.57
N ASP A 42 -20.92 -6.76 1.24
CA ASP A 42 -21.14 -6.18 -0.09
C ASP A 42 -20.36 -4.87 -0.27
N PRO A 43 -19.99 -4.49 -1.50
CA PRO A 43 -19.16 -3.32 -1.76
C PRO A 43 -19.73 -2.00 -1.20
N GLN A 44 -21.05 -1.86 -1.10
CA GLN A 44 -21.68 -0.63 -0.59
C GLN A 44 -21.52 -0.51 0.94
N ASN A 45 -21.68 -1.60 1.68
CA ASN A 45 -21.45 -1.60 3.12
C ASN A 45 -19.98 -1.43 3.45
N GLU A 46 -19.09 -2.07 2.71
CA GLU A 46 -17.63 -1.87 2.83
C GLU A 46 -17.27 -0.39 2.59
N ALA A 47 -17.85 0.25 1.57
CA ALA A 47 -17.62 1.66 1.26
C ALA A 47 -18.05 2.59 2.42
N LYS A 48 -19.16 2.28 3.13
CA LYS A 48 -19.57 3.05 4.32
C LYS A 48 -18.53 2.96 5.43
N LEU A 49 -17.96 1.77 5.66
CA LEU A 49 -16.94 1.57 6.69
C LEU A 49 -15.64 2.27 6.31
N ILE A 50 -15.20 2.15 5.05
CA ILE A 50 -14.02 2.84 4.53
C ILE A 50 -14.17 4.35 4.67
N ARG A 51 -15.34 4.92 4.31
CA ARG A 51 -15.61 6.36 4.47
C ARG A 51 -15.42 6.83 5.92
N ARG A 52 -15.96 6.09 6.89
CA ARG A 52 -15.81 6.44 8.31
C ARG A 52 -14.35 6.49 8.74
N GLU A 53 -13.53 5.58 8.22
CA GLU A 53 -12.10 5.59 8.48
C GLU A 53 -11.39 6.77 7.79
N LEU A 54 -11.79 7.13 6.57
CA LEU A 54 -11.25 8.27 5.84
C LEU A 54 -11.66 9.63 6.45
N GLU A 55 -12.82 9.72 7.08
CA GLU A 55 -13.26 10.93 7.79
C GLU A 55 -12.36 11.32 8.96
N ARG A 56 -11.64 10.34 9.53
CA ARG A 56 -10.64 10.56 10.59
C ARG A 56 -9.31 11.12 10.04
N ASP A 57 -9.09 10.97 8.74
CA ASP A 57 -7.84 11.28 8.05
C ASP A 57 -8.08 12.17 6.82
N ARG A 58 -8.83 13.26 6.99
CA ARG A 58 -9.33 14.12 5.89
C ARG A 58 -8.24 14.70 4.99
N ASN A 59 -7.05 14.93 5.54
CA ASN A 59 -5.90 15.49 4.80
C ASN A 59 -4.91 14.43 4.33
N ALA A 60 -5.28 13.15 4.41
CA ALA A 60 -4.40 12.08 3.96
C ALA A 60 -4.32 12.00 2.43
N GLU A 61 -3.21 11.50 1.95
CA GLU A 61 -3.10 10.96 0.58
C GLU A 61 -3.79 9.61 0.53
N VAL A 62 -4.83 9.48 -0.25
CA VAL A 62 -5.63 8.25 -0.36
C VAL A 62 -5.21 7.46 -1.58
N VAL A 63 -4.77 6.24 -1.38
CA VAL A 63 -4.31 5.31 -2.42
C VAL A 63 -5.18 4.06 -2.40
N VAL A 64 -5.84 3.76 -3.49
CA VAL A 64 -6.61 2.53 -3.65
C VAL A 64 -5.82 1.54 -4.51
N LEU A 65 -5.69 0.28 -4.05
CA LEU A 65 -5.19 -0.79 -4.90
C LEU A 65 -6.28 -1.23 -5.88
N GLY A 66 -5.95 -1.23 -7.16
CA GLY A 66 -6.87 -1.65 -8.22
C GLY A 66 -6.13 -1.97 -9.52
N GLU A 67 -6.57 -3.00 -10.23
CA GLU A 67 -5.94 -3.47 -11.47
C GLU A 67 -5.93 -2.40 -12.58
N GLU A 68 -6.93 -1.51 -12.58
CA GLU A 68 -7.07 -0.39 -13.51
C GLU A 68 -6.12 0.77 -13.23
N GLY A 69 -5.42 0.73 -12.10
CA GLY A 69 -4.52 1.78 -11.66
C GLY A 69 -3.21 1.84 -12.45
N ARG A 70 -2.40 2.83 -12.11
CA ARG A 70 -1.05 2.95 -12.66
C ARG A 70 -0.11 1.96 -11.98
N GLU A 71 0.71 1.29 -12.77
CA GLU A 71 1.83 0.46 -12.32
C GLU A 71 3.05 1.34 -12.02
N TYR A 72 3.83 0.95 -11.02
CA TYR A 72 5.07 1.61 -10.63
C TYR A 72 6.15 0.56 -10.41
N THR A 73 7.36 0.89 -10.77
CA THR A 73 8.54 0.15 -10.32
C THR A 73 8.79 0.40 -8.84
N SER A 74 9.49 -0.51 -8.17
CA SER A 74 9.88 -0.33 -6.76
C SER A 74 10.72 0.94 -6.56
N ILE A 75 11.52 1.34 -7.55
CA ILE A 75 12.33 2.56 -7.52
C ILE A 75 11.44 3.81 -7.60
N GLU A 76 10.43 3.82 -8.48
CA GLU A 76 9.47 4.93 -8.56
C GLU A 76 8.70 5.08 -7.25
N LEU A 77 8.26 3.97 -6.64
CA LEU A 77 7.60 4.00 -5.33
C LEU A 77 8.52 4.54 -4.23
N ALA A 78 9.79 4.13 -4.23
CA ALA A 78 10.78 4.61 -3.27
C ALA A 78 11.06 6.12 -3.39
N ARG A 79 10.87 6.71 -4.57
CA ARG A 79 10.96 8.16 -4.78
C ARG A 79 9.66 8.87 -4.40
N ARG A 80 8.51 8.28 -4.79
CA ARG A 80 7.19 8.91 -4.61
C ARG A 80 6.69 8.88 -3.17
N LEU A 81 6.68 7.71 -2.53
CA LEU A 81 6.03 7.55 -1.24
C LEU A 81 6.68 8.40 -0.13
N PRO A 82 8.02 8.42 0.03
CA PRO A 82 8.66 9.24 1.05
C PRO A 82 8.58 10.75 0.79
N SER A 83 8.28 11.18 -0.44
CA SER A 83 8.10 12.60 -0.76
C SER A 83 6.75 13.16 -0.34
N ILE A 84 5.81 12.30 0.05
CA ILE A 84 4.50 12.70 0.56
C ILE A 84 4.66 13.05 2.05
N ASP A 85 4.46 14.30 2.40
CA ASP A 85 4.65 14.85 3.75
C ASP A 85 3.45 14.67 4.68
N ARG A 86 2.32 14.23 4.14
CA ARG A 86 1.07 13.92 4.87
C ARG A 86 0.88 12.42 5.09
N LYS A 87 -0.08 12.04 5.94
CA LYS A 87 -0.47 10.63 6.13
C LYS A 87 -0.86 10.01 4.79
N ILE A 88 -0.40 8.79 4.51
CA ILE A 88 -0.81 8.01 3.35
C ILE A 88 -1.72 6.90 3.82
N VAL A 89 -2.91 6.82 3.25
CA VAL A 89 -3.90 5.77 3.52
C VAL A 89 -3.99 4.85 2.31
N PHE A 90 -3.62 3.58 2.49
CA PHE A 90 -3.77 2.54 1.47
C PHE A 90 -5.03 1.74 1.73
N ILE A 91 -5.83 1.52 0.69
CA ILE A 91 -7.07 0.76 0.75
C ILE A 91 -6.95 -0.48 -0.12
N VAL A 92 -7.15 -1.65 0.49
CA VAL A 92 -7.22 -2.94 -0.20
C VAL A 92 -8.62 -3.50 -0.04
N GLY A 93 -9.32 -3.70 -1.15
CA GLY A 93 -10.66 -4.27 -1.18
C GLY A 93 -10.69 -5.76 -0.89
N GLY A 94 -11.90 -6.27 -0.68
CA GLY A 94 -12.18 -7.69 -0.62
C GLY A 94 -12.29 -8.33 -2.02
N PRO A 95 -12.89 -9.53 -2.11
CA PRO A 95 -12.98 -10.30 -3.37
C PRO A 95 -13.67 -9.57 -4.53
N TYR A 96 -14.55 -8.62 -4.24
CA TYR A 96 -15.28 -7.83 -5.24
C TYR A 96 -14.62 -6.47 -5.55
N GLY A 97 -13.42 -6.24 -5.04
CA GLY A 97 -12.71 -4.97 -5.21
C GLY A 97 -13.28 -3.84 -4.37
N VAL A 98 -12.85 -2.63 -4.66
CA VAL A 98 -13.26 -1.41 -3.96
C VAL A 98 -14.38 -0.72 -4.74
N ALA A 99 -15.42 -0.25 -4.04
CA ALA A 99 -16.54 0.45 -4.67
C ALA A 99 -16.08 1.71 -5.43
N ALA A 100 -16.77 2.02 -6.54
CA ALA A 100 -16.44 3.14 -7.42
C ALA A 100 -16.39 4.49 -6.67
N GLU A 101 -17.29 4.73 -5.72
CA GLU A 101 -17.32 5.95 -4.92
C GLU A 101 -16.04 6.17 -4.08
N ILE A 102 -15.42 5.10 -3.61
CA ILE A 102 -14.13 5.17 -2.87
C ILE A 102 -12.98 5.41 -3.84
N LYS A 103 -13.00 4.76 -5.01
CA LYS A 103 -12.01 4.99 -6.06
C LYS A 103 -12.02 6.44 -6.56
N GLN A 104 -13.20 7.06 -6.66
CA GLN A 104 -13.34 8.48 -7.04
C GLN A 104 -12.77 9.45 -6.00
N ARG A 105 -12.69 9.04 -4.73
CA ARG A 105 -12.08 9.84 -3.66
C ARG A 105 -10.58 9.61 -3.52
N ALA A 106 -10.03 8.61 -4.21
CA ALA A 106 -8.60 8.33 -4.17
C ALA A 106 -7.82 9.43 -4.90
N ASP A 107 -6.69 9.84 -4.33
CA ASP A 107 -5.75 10.72 -5.01
C ASP A 107 -5.09 9.98 -6.18
N TRP A 108 -4.92 8.67 -6.04
CA TRP A 108 -4.47 7.79 -7.12
C TRP A 108 -4.83 6.32 -6.88
N ILE A 109 -4.95 5.58 -7.98
CA ILE A 109 -5.17 4.13 -7.97
C ILE A 109 -3.85 3.48 -8.37
N TRP A 110 -3.38 2.56 -7.51
CA TRP A 110 -2.13 1.83 -7.73
C TRP A 110 -2.42 0.39 -8.14
N SER A 111 -1.91 0.01 -9.31
CA SER A 111 -1.92 -1.37 -9.78
C SER A 111 -0.61 -2.05 -9.41
N LEU A 112 -0.70 -3.16 -8.69
CA LEU A 112 0.46 -4.03 -8.43
C LEU A 112 0.87 -4.78 -9.70
N SER A 113 -0.08 -5.09 -10.56
CA SER A 113 0.05 -5.78 -11.83
C SER A 113 -1.29 -5.69 -12.57
N LYS A 114 -1.28 -5.88 -13.88
CA LYS A 114 -2.51 -6.11 -14.68
C LYS A 114 -3.13 -7.47 -14.45
N MET A 115 -2.44 -8.36 -13.73
CA MET A 115 -2.97 -9.65 -13.33
C MET A 115 -3.84 -9.49 -12.07
N THR A 116 -4.89 -10.29 -11.98
CA THR A 116 -5.71 -10.38 -10.77
C THR A 116 -5.03 -11.24 -9.72
N PHE A 117 -4.90 -10.72 -8.51
CA PHE A 117 -4.41 -11.48 -7.36
C PHE A 117 -5.52 -11.73 -6.34
N PRO A 118 -5.51 -12.87 -5.64
CA PRO A 118 -6.27 -13.01 -4.41
C PRO A 118 -5.92 -11.85 -3.45
N HIS A 119 -6.93 -11.32 -2.74
CA HIS A 119 -6.74 -10.17 -1.85
C HIS A 119 -5.65 -10.39 -0.77
N GLU A 120 -5.45 -11.64 -0.34
CA GLU A 120 -4.41 -12.01 0.62
C GLU A 120 -3.00 -11.80 0.04
N ILE A 121 -2.78 -12.20 -1.21
CA ILE A 121 -1.50 -11.99 -1.93
C ILE A 121 -1.30 -10.50 -2.20
N ALA A 122 -2.32 -9.79 -2.68
CA ALA A 122 -2.25 -8.35 -2.89
C ALA A 122 -1.86 -7.59 -1.61
N ARG A 123 -2.41 -8.01 -0.47
CA ARG A 123 -2.10 -7.44 0.84
C ARG A 123 -0.63 -7.68 1.23
N LEU A 124 -0.11 -8.90 1.03
CA LEU A 124 1.29 -9.21 1.31
C LEU A 124 2.23 -8.43 0.40
N LEU A 125 1.94 -8.37 -0.90
CA LEU A 125 2.73 -7.58 -1.85
C LEU A 125 2.74 -6.09 -1.48
N LEU A 126 1.61 -5.53 -1.07
CA LEU A 126 1.56 -4.15 -0.57
C LEU A 126 2.50 -3.96 0.63
N CYS A 127 2.39 -4.79 1.65
CA CYS A 127 3.21 -4.67 2.86
C CYS A 127 4.71 -4.76 2.54
N GLU A 128 5.09 -5.68 1.66
CA GLU A 128 6.47 -5.87 1.20
C GLU A 128 6.96 -4.66 0.41
N GLN A 129 6.18 -4.17 -0.56
CA GLN A 129 6.58 -3.04 -1.39
C GLN A 129 6.64 -1.72 -0.60
N LEU A 130 5.79 -1.52 0.40
CA LEU A 130 5.91 -0.39 1.31
C LEU A 130 7.22 -0.45 2.08
N TYR A 131 7.54 -1.58 2.70
CA TYR A 131 8.83 -1.74 3.37
C TYR A 131 10.01 -1.51 2.43
N ARG A 132 9.98 -2.11 1.24
CA ARG A 132 11.02 -1.96 0.20
C ARG A 132 11.22 -0.50 -0.18
N ALA A 133 10.14 0.24 -0.42
CA ALA A 133 10.19 1.63 -0.82
C ALA A 133 10.89 2.51 0.23
N TRP A 134 10.50 2.39 1.51
CA TRP A 134 11.15 3.15 2.59
C TRP A 134 12.57 2.70 2.89
N ASN A 135 12.83 1.39 2.83
CA ASN A 135 14.20 0.87 2.98
C ASN A 135 15.12 1.43 1.89
N LEU A 136 14.72 1.37 0.63
CA LEU A 136 15.48 1.88 -0.50
C LEU A 136 15.70 3.40 -0.40
N ALA A 137 14.67 4.17 -0.06
CA ALA A 137 14.76 5.61 0.10
C ALA A 137 15.71 6.06 1.22
N ASN A 138 15.90 5.21 2.23
CA ASN A 138 16.83 5.44 3.35
C ASN A 138 18.19 4.76 3.17
N GLY A 139 18.54 4.34 1.96
CA GLY A 139 19.84 3.73 1.65
C GLY A 139 20.02 2.30 2.17
N GLY A 140 18.94 1.62 2.53
CA GLY A 140 18.98 0.23 3.00
C GLY A 140 19.30 -0.75 1.87
N SER A 141 19.80 -1.93 2.25
CA SER A 141 20.31 -2.97 1.33
C SER A 141 19.25 -4.00 0.91
N TYR A 142 18.00 -3.84 1.33
CA TYR A 142 16.96 -4.82 1.02
C TYR A 142 16.66 -4.95 -0.48
N HIS A 143 16.73 -3.85 -1.22
CA HIS A 143 16.56 -3.85 -2.67
C HIS A 143 17.92 -3.98 -3.36
N HIS A 144 18.14 -5.11 -4.04
CA HIS A 144 19.35 -5.34 -4.84
C HIS A 144 19.21 -4.64 -6.19
N LEU A 145 19.83 -3.46 -6.33
CA LEU A 145 19.88 -2.73 -7.60
C LEU A 145 20.78 -3.47 -8.58
N SER A 146 20.35 -3.65 -9.83
CA SER A 146 21.24 -4.04 -10.94
C SER A 146 22.28 -2.95 -11.19
N ASP A 147 23.39 -3.28 -11.85
CA ASP A 147 24.44 -2.29 -12.14
C ASP A 147 23.94 -1.15 -13.02
N GLU A 148 23.02 -1.41 -13.94
CA GLU A 148 22.34 -0.39 -14.74
C GLU A 148 21.48 0.56 -13.88
N GLN A 149 20.75 0.03 -12.91
CA GLN A 149 19.95 0.82 -11.98
C GLN A 149 20.81 1.70 -11.07
N LYS A 150 21.99 1.20 -10.65
CA LYS A 150 22.96 1.99 -9.87
C LYS A 150 23.53 3.17 -10.67
N GLN A 151 23.83 2.97 -11.97
CA GLN A 151 24.33 4.03 -12.83
C GLN A 151 23.28 5.12 -13.07
N ASN A 152 22.03 4.77 -13.31
CA ASN A 152 20.94 5.72 -13.50
C ASN A 152 20.58 6.51 -12.22
N SER A 153 20.74 5.92 -11.05
CA SER A 153 20.53 6.61 -9.77
C SER A 153 21.61 7.68 -9.51
N ARG A 154 22.85 7.48 -9.98
CA ARG A 154 23.94 8.44 -9.83
C ARG A 154 23.88 9.62 -10.80
N LYS A 155 23.22 9.45 -11.96
CA LYS A 155 23.06 10.52 -12.98
C LYS A 155 21.94 11.51 -12.62
N ASN A 156 21.07 11.19 -11.67
CA ASN A 156 19.91 12.00 -11.28
C ASN A 156 20.08 12.64 -9.88
N GLN A 157 21.30 12.66 -9.35
CA GLN A 157 21.72 13.45 -8.19
C GLN A 157 22.56 14.64 -8.63
#